data_6977b5c064121edbe949c22ef4adf52a
#
_entry.id   6977b5c064121edbe949c22ef4adf52a
#
_cell.length_a   1.000
_cell.length_b   1.000
_cell.length_c   1.000
_cell.angle_alpha   90.00
_cell.angle_beta   90.00
_cell.angle_gamma   90.00
#
_symmetry.space_group_name_H-M   'P 1'
#
loop_
_entity.id
_entity.type
_entity.pdbx_description
1 polymer ?
#
loop_
_entity_poly.entity_id
_entity_poly.type
_entity_poly.pdbx_seq_one_letter_code
_entity_poly.pdbx_strand_id
1 'polypeptide(L)'
;MKKSMCLRALLWAVTTLLLLLLTRLRGEVSPMTGLLLLLLVPLFGWLSAFLSRRNMTLSLTLPGTGRKGQEIRGELRVRNGSFFVPGCVWCRIRIVNVMTGECDRLDIPVSVPAKGQGRATFALCSGLCGYLRAETERVVLTDWLGFLPVRCRQKAEAKTAVLPETFAVELIVDSTAAPDAEEESYAPDKSGFDMSEIYQLREYVPGDPTKQIHWKLSEKLDTLIFREASLPVSRSMLLYWEKNSACTPAEADAMAEVTASLAQKLSEEGYSFFLGWNEGEIRHRESAESSEQLFTVLPELLKCRPAAGEEADCAGIFGEGGWGKVIFVGKKLPDGAEQYGAALSAVLCAAGETEPGRAYFSPGNYRQKLQGIVI
;
A
#
# COMPACT_ATOMS: atom_id res chain seq x y z
N MET A 1 -28.75 -8.12 -3.60
CA MET A 1 -29.48 -6.99 -4.25
C MET A 1 -30.50 -7.46 -5.29
N LYS A 2 -30.14 -8.15 -6.40
CA LYS A 2 -31.10 -8.53 -7.46
C LYS A 2 -32.30 -9.36 -6.98
N LYS A 3 -32.11 -10.39 -6.15
CA LYS A 3 -33.22 -11.26 -5.66
C LYS A 3 -34.25 -10.48 -4.83
N SER A 4 -33.82 -9.58 -3.93
CA SER A 4 -34.73 -8.77 -3.12
C SER A 4 -35.48 -7.71 -3.93
N MET A 5 -34.86 -7.16 -4.96
CA MET A 5 -35.52 -6.23 -5.91
C MET A 5 -36.63 -6.94 -6.71
N CYS A 6 -36.33 -8.14 -7.24
CA CYS A 6 -37.35 -8.93 -7.97
C CYS A 6 -38.56 -9.28 -7.09
N LEU A 7 -38.32 -9.67 -5.83
CA LEU A 7 -39.40 -10.01 -4.89
C LEU A 7 -40.28 -8.78 -4.58
N ARG A 8 -39.66 -7.61 -4.31
CA ARG A 8 -40.40 -6.37 -4.07
C ARG A 8 -41.20 -5.92 -5.29
N ALA A 9 -40.60 -6.01 -6.50
CA ALA A 9 -41.28 -5.70 -7.73
C ALA A 9 -42.46 -6.64 -7.99
N LEU A 10 -42.33 -7.94 -7.68
CA LEU A 10 -43.41 -8.91 -7.78
C LEU A 10 -44.56 -8.57 -6.81
N LEU A 11 -44.24 -8.29 -5.54
CA LEU A 11 -45.24 -7.89 -4.53
C LEU A 11 -45.99 -6.60 -4.97
N TRP A 12 -45.27 -5.64 -5.46
CA TRP A 12 -45.84 -4.39 -5.99
C TRP A 12 -46.75 -4.67 -7.21
N ALA A 13 -46.33 -5.52 -8.14
CA ALA A 13 -47.15 -5.93 -9.29
C ALA A 13 -48.40 -6.64 -8.87
N VAL A 14 -48.34 -7.54 -7.89
CA VAL A 14 -49.51 -8.25 -7.34
C VAL A 14 -50.46 -7.28 -6.65
N THR A 15 -49.95 -6.32 -5.85
CA THR A 15 -50.80 -5.30 -5.20
C THR A 15 -51.46 -4.36 -6.20
N THR A 16 -50.78 -3.96 -7.29
CA THR A 16 -51.36 -3.17 -8.36
C THR A 16 -52.45 -3.93 -9.11
N LEU A 17 -52.23 -5.20 -9.41
CA LEU A 17 -53.21 -6.06 -10.09
C LEU A 17 -54.44 -6.25 -9.21
N LEU A 18 -54.27 -6.48 -7.90
CA LEU A 18 -55.39 -6.65 -6.95
C LEU A 18 -56.22 -5.35 -6.85
N LEU A 19 -55.57 -4.20 -6.75
CA LEU A 19 -56.28 -2.90 -6.75
C LEU A 19 -57.02 -2.64 -8.07
N LEU A 20 -56.43 -3.00 -9.19
CA LEU A 20 -57.06 -2.89 -10.50
C LEU A 20 -58.29 -3.79 -10.63
N LEU A 21 -58.24 -5.01 -10.08
CA LEU A 21 -59.39 -5.90 -10.01
C LEU A 21 -60.49 -5.34 -9.12
N LEU A 22 -60.16 -4.79 -7.96
CA LEU A 22 -61.09 -4.14 -7.04
C LEU A 22 -61.78 -2.91 -7.67
N THR A 23 -61.09 -2.08 -8.44
CA THR A 23 -61.69 -0.95 -9.16
C THR A 23 -62.69 -1.44 -10.20
N ARG A 24 -62.41 -2.56 -10.87
CA ARG A 24 -63.32 -3.17 -11.86
C ARG A 24 -64.56 -3.78 -11.22
N LEU A 25 -64.44 -4.35 -10.05
CA LEU A 25 -65.54 -5.04 -9.37
C LEU A 25 -66.49 -4.07 -8.66
N ARG A 26 -65.95 -3.00 -8.04
CA ARG A 26 -66.78 -2.11 -7.20
C ARG A 26 -67.19 -0.80 -7.92
N GLY A 27 -66.50 -0.39 -9.00
CA GLY A 27 -66.80 0.84 -9.71
C GLY A 27 -66.63 2.13 -8.91
N GLU A 28 -66.04 2.07 -7.71
CA GLU A 28 -65.88 3.19 -6.80
C GLU A 28 -64.60 4.01 -7.09
N VAL A 29 -64.64 5.28 -6.76
CA VAL A 29 -63.53 6.21 -6.98
C VAL A 29 -62.35 5.95 -5.99
N SER A 30 -62.65 5.38 -4.81
CA SER A 30 -61.68 5.09 -3.75
C SER A 30 -60.54 4.14 -4.19
N PRO A 31 -60.79 2.97 -4.79
CA PRO A 31 -59.67 2.14 -5.26
C PRO A 31 -58.92 2.71 -6.45
N MET A 32 -59.53 3.59 -7.26
CA MET A 32 -58.87 4.25 -8.38
C MET A 32 -57.82 5.27 -7.90
N THR A 33 -58.13 6.04 -6.84
CA THR A 33 -57.14 6.96 -6.24
C THR A 33 -55.96 6.17 -5.62
N GLY A 34 -56.20 5.04 -4.97
CA GLY A 34 -55.17 4.14 -4.47
C GLY A 34 -54.24 3.59 -5.55
N LEU A 35 -54.80 3.20 -6.69
CA LEU A 35 -54.07 2.75 -7.86
C LEU A 35 -53.18 3.84 -8.42
N LEU A 36 -53.69 5.07 -8.56
CA LEU A 36 -52.95 6.22 -9.06
C LEU A 36 -51.78 6.55 -8.13
N LEU A 37 -52.02 6.61 -6.83
CA LEU A 37 -50.95 6.83 -5.84
C LEU A 37 -49.89 5.75 -5.90
N LEU A 38 -50.26 4.46 -5.99
CA LEU A 38 -49.34 3.35 -6.08
C LEU A 38 -48.43 3.40 -7.31
N LEU A 39 -48.94 3.91 -8.43
CA LEU A 39 -48.19 4.12 -9.68
C LEU A 39 -47.26 5.35 -9.61
N LEU A 40 -47.70 6.42 -8.95
CA LEU A 40 -46.93 7.67 -8.84
C LEU A 40 -45.75 7.57 -7.85
N VAL A 41 -45.88 6.80 -6.77
CA VAL A 41 -44.82 6.66 -5.74
C VAL A 41 -43.47 6.21 -6.32
N PRO A 42 -43.34 5.12 -7.09
CA PRO A 42 -42.05 4.75 -7.68
C PRO A 42 -41.52 5.77 -8.68
N LEU A 43 -42.38 6.44 -9.42
CA LEU A 43 -42.03 7.50 -10.38
C LEU A 43 -41.41 8.70 -9.66
N PHE A 44 -42.07 9.20 -8.61
CA PHE A 44 -41.55 10.33 -7.80
C PHE A 44 -40.29 9.92 -7.05
N GLY A 45 -40.21 8.69 -6.50
CA GLY A 45 -39.01 8.15 -5.86
C GLY A 45 -37.83 8.07 -6.83
N TRP A 46 -38.07 7.62 -8.06
CA TRP A 46 -37.05 7.59 -9.11
C TRP A 46 -36.60 9.01 -9.52
N LEU A 47 -37.53 9.92 -9.72
CA LEU A 47 -37.25 11.31 -10.05
C LEU A 47 -36.41 11.97 -8.92
N SER A 48 -36.78 11.74 -7.67
CA SER A 48 -36.03 12.20 -6.49
C SER A 48 -34.60 11.66 -6.49
N ALA A 49 -34.39 10.35 -6.71
CA ALA A 49 -33.08 9.74 -6.83
C ALA A 49 -32.30 10.30 -8.03
N PHE A 50 -32.96 10.53 -9.16
CA PHE A 50 -32.37 11.10 -10.36
C PHE A 50 -31.89 12.55 -10.15
N LEU A 51 -32.67 13.38 -9.50
CA LEU A 51 -32.30 14.76 -9.20
C LEU A 51 -31.21 14.86 -8.13
N SER A 52 -31.23 13.98 -7.13
CA SER A 52 -30.22 13.98 -6.06
C SER A 52 -28.82 13.55 -6.55
N ARG A 53 -28.73 12.71 -7.59
CA ARG A 53 -27.44 12.11 -8.05
C ARG A 53 -26.34 13.12 -8.41
N ARG A 54 -26.71 14.33 -8.86
CA ARG A 54 -25.76 15.37 -9.28
C ARG A 54 -25.06 16.02 -8.10
N ASN A 55 -25.74 16.10 -6.95
CA ASN A 55 -25.27 16.78 -5.76
C ASN A 55 -24.82 15.79 -4.67
N MET A 56 -24.52 14.53 -5.06
CA MET A 56 -23.92 13.54 -4.19
C MET A 56 -22.41 13.70 -4.17
N THR A 57 -21.82 13.66 -2.98
CA THR A 57 -20.37 13.57 -2.80
C THR A 57 -20.06 12.37 -1.91
N LEU A 58 -19.01 11.63 -2.27
CA LEU A 58 -18.57 10.46 -1.53
C LEU A 58 -17.17 10.72 -0.97
N SER A 59 -16.93 10.28 0.23
CA SER A 59 -15.59 10.18 0.81
C SER A 59 -15.42 8.82 1.47
N LEU A 60 -14.27 8.22 1.23
CA LEU A 60 -13.87 6.95 1.80
C LEU A 60 -12.65 7.21 2.69
N THR A 61 -12.65 6.69 3.91
CA THR A 61 -11.54 6.84 4.85
C THR A 61 -11.13 5.49 5.40
N LEU A 62 -9.82 5.27 5.46
CA LEU A 62 -9.17 4.12 6.08
C LEU A 62 -8.08 4.62 7.01
N PRO A 63 -7.68 3.88 8.04
CA PRO A 63 -6.48 4.19 8.81
C PRO A 63 -5.25 4.09 7.90
N GLY A 64 -4.18 4.83 8.20
CA GLY A 64 -2.95 4.84 7.40
C GLY A 64 -2.29 3.47 7.34
N THR A 65 -2.31 2.73 8.45
CA THR A 65 -1.72 1.39 8.58
C THR A 65 -2.68 0.43 9.27
N GLY A 66 -2.53 -0.85 9.00
CA GLY A 66 -3.23 -1.95 9.65
C GLY A 66 -2.28 -3.13 9.86
N ARG A 67 -2.70 -4.12 10.63
CA ARG A 67 -1.95 -5.36 10.86
C ARG A 67 -2.61 -6.51 10.09
N LYS A 68 -1.79 -7.43 9.62
CA LYS A 68 -2.21 -8.67 8.97
C LYS A 68 -3.18 -9.46 9.88
N GLY A 69 -4.24 -10.03 9.30
CA GLY A 69 -5.23 -10.82 10.04
C GLY A 69 -6.13 -10.03 10.99
N GLN A 70 -5.89 -8.73 11.20
CA GLN A 70 -6.73 -7.89 12.04
C GLN A 70 -7.80 -7.15 11.23
N GLU A 71 -8.88 -6.81 11.92
CA GLU A 71 -9.97 -6.04 11.35
C GLU A 71 -9.59 -4.57 11.21
N ILE A 72 -9.54 -4.10 9.96
CA ILE A 72 -9.29 -2.70 9.59
C ILE A 72 -10.63 -2.03 9.36
N ARG A 73 -11.00 -1.07 10.18
CA ARG A 73 -12.28 -0.38 10.09
C ARG A 73 -12.19 0.82 9.17
N GLY A 74 -13.00 0.81 8.12
CA GLY A 74 -13.18 1.92 7.20
C GLY A 74 -14.52 2.63 7.41
N GLU A 75 -14.60 3.87 6.99
CA GLU A 75 -15.83 4.66 6.98
C GLU A 75 -16.11 5.18 5.57
N LEU A 76 -17.33 4.92 5.11
CA LEU A 76 -17.88 5.51 3.89
C LEU A 76 -18.85 6.62 4.30
N ARG A 77 -18.58 7.84 3.86
CA ARG A 77 -19.46 9.00 4.04
C ARG A 77 -20.03 9.40 2.71
N VAL A 78 -21.35 9.56 2.68
CA VAL A 78 -22.09 10.01 1.52
C VAL A 78 -22.86 11.27 1.89
N ARG A 79 -22.58 12.38 1.24
CA ARG A 79 -23.27 13.65 1.46
C ARG A 79 -24.21 13.95 0.29
N ASN A 80 -25.45 14.29 0.61
CA ASN A 80 -26.45 14.76 -0.33
C ASN A 80 -26.62 16.27 -0.21
N GLY A 81 -26.22 17.00 -1.21
CA GLY A 81 -26.40 18.46 -1.26
C GLY A 81 -27.79 18.92 -1.79
N SER A 82 -28.65 17.97 -2.19
CA SER A 82 -29.98 18.28 -2.73
C SER A 82 -31.07 18.20 -1.68
N PHE A 83 -32.24 18.78 -1.99
CA PHE A 83 -33.47 18.63 -1.19
C PHE A 83 -34.14 17.26 -1.43
N PHE A 84 -33.77 16.55 -2.46
CA PHE A 84 -34.36 15.29 -2.84
C PHE A 84 -33.68 14.13 -2.09
N VAL A 85 -34.49 13.18 -1.62
CA VAL A 85 -34.02 12.03 -0.85
C VAL A 85 -34.07 10.78 -1.73
N PRO A 86 -32.95 10.09 -2.00
CA PRO A 86 -32.99 8.77 -2.61
C PRO A 86 -33.52 7.73 -1.58
N GLY A 87 -34.00 6.58 -2.04
CA GLY A 87 -34.41 5.50 -1.14
C GLY A 87 -33.23 4.90 -0.39
N CYS A 88 -32.19 4.51 -1.13
CA CYS A 88 -30.94 4.00 -0.59
C CYS A 88 -29.80 4.23 -1.57
N VAL A 89 -28.61 4.49 -1.07
CA VAL A 89 -27.38 4.57 -1.87
C VAL A 89 -26.57 3.29 -1.66
N TRP A 90 -26.41 2.52 -2.72
CA TRP A 90 -25.60 1.32 -2.74
C TRP A 90 -24.24 1.62 -3.31
N CYS A 91 -23.21 1.47 -2.49
CA CYS A 91 -21.82 1.68 -2.89
C CYS A 91 -21.12 0.33 -2.98
N ARG A 92 -20.63 -0.04 -4.16
CA ARG A 92 -19.73 -1.17 -4.35
C ARG A 92 -18.31 -0.66 -4.24
N ILE A 93 -17.60 -1.14 -3.22
CA ILE A 93 -16.19 -0.85 -3.00
C ILE A 93 -15.39 -2.05 -3.51
N ARG A 94 -14.44 -1.78 -4.39
CA ARG A 94 -13.42 -2.72 -4.82
C ARG A 94 -12.16 -2.47 -3.99
N ILE A 95 -11.64 -3.51 -3.37
CA ILE A 95 -10.42 -3.49 -2.57
C ILE A 95 -9.39 -4.31 -3.32
N VAL A 96 -8.26 -3.70 -3.63
CA VAL A 96 -7.16 -4.35 -4.34
C VAL A 96 -5.91 -4.28 -3.46
N ASN A 97 -5.31 -5.41 -3.18
CA ASN A 97 -3.96 -5.46 -2.65
C ASN A 97 -2.99 -5.25 -3.82
N VAL A 98 -2.32 -4.10 -3.84
CA VAL A 98 -1.45 -3.70 -4.95
C VAL A 98 -0.26 -4.65 -5.06
N MET A 99 0.30 -5.12 -3.94
CA MET A 99 1.46 -6.00 -3.92
C MET A 99 1.13 -7.41 -4.42
N THR A 100 0.04 -8.01 -3.93
CA THR A 100 -0.31 -9.42 -4.25
C THR A 100 -1.25 -9.55 -5.45
N GLY A 101 -1.97 -8.48 -5.80
CA GLY A 101 -2.98 -8.47 -6.86
C GLY A 101 -4.31 -9.06 -6.44
N GLU A 102 -4.49 -9.47 -5.20
CA GLU A 102 -5.79 -9.94 -4.71
C GLU A 102 -6.84 -8.84 -4.74
N CYS A 103 -8.05 -9.21 -5.07
CA CYS A 103 -9.17 -8.28 -5.22
C CYS A 103 -10.41 -8.80 -4.51
N ASP A 104 -10.98 -7.98 -3.65
CA ASP A 104 -12.26 -8.23 -2.97
C ASP A 104 -13.28 -7.12 -3.27
N ARG A 105 -14.56 -7.40 -3.04
CA ARG A 105 -15.67 -6.48 -3.29
C ARG A 105 -16.66 -6.48 -2.16
N LEU A 106 -17.02 -5.28 -1.69
CA LEU A 106 -18.02 -5.06 -0.65
C LEU A 106 -19.17 -4.20 -1.20
N ASP A 107 -20.40 -4.62 -0.96
CA ASP A 107 -21.61 -3.83 -1.27
C ASP A 107 -22.14 -3.20 0.04
N ILE A 108 -22.07 -1.88 0.16
CA ILE A 108 -22.43 -1.14 1.37
C ILE A 108 -23.65 -0.28 1.09
N PRO A 109 -24.79 -0.52 1.78
CA PRO A 109 -25.94 0.36 1.72
C PRO A 109 -25.76 1.56 2.67
N VAL A 110 -26.12 2.74 2.20
CA VAL A 110 -26.09 3.98 2.99
C VAL A 110 -27.39 4.72 2.80
N SER A 111 -28.07 5.08 3.87
CA SER A 111 -29.22 5.99 3.86
C SER A 111 -28.75 7.42 4.02
N VAL A 112 -29.26 8.32 3.17
CA VAL A 112 -28.79 9.71 3.14
C VAL A 112 -29.98 10.65 3.12
N PRO A 113 -30.15 11.53 4.13
CA PRO A 113 -31.25 12.49 4.15
C PRO A 113 -31.06 13.65 3.13
N ALA A 114 -32.11 14.45 2.97
CA ALA A 114 -32.01 15.70 2.22
C ALA A 114 -31.02 16.66 2.86
N LYS A 115 -30.17 17.32 2.08
CA LYS A 115 -29.14 18.27 2.55
C LYS A 115 -28.30 17.73 3.73
N GLY A 116 -28.20 16.40 3.84
CA GLY A 116 -27.56 15.74 4.97
C GLY A 116 -26.46 14.78 4.57
N GLN A 117 -26.00 14.03 5.54
CA GLN A 117 -24.92 13.08 5.40
C GLN A 117 -25.32 11.71 5.96
N GLY A 118 -25.06 10.67 5.17
CA GLY A 118 -25.11 9.27 5.62
C GLY A 118 -23.71 8.76 5.89
N ARG A 119 -23.58 7.84 6.84
CA ARG A 119 -22.32 7.17 7.19
C ARG A 119 -22.56 5.67 7.29
N ALA A 120 -21.59 4.90 6.82
CA ALA A 120 -21.55 3.47 7.02
C ALA A 120 -20.12 3.04 7.33
N THR A 121 -19.97 2.25 8.35
CA THR A 121 -18.70 1.60 8.68
C THR A 121 -18.64 0.24 8.03
N PHE A 122 -17.45 -0.15 7.60
CA PHE A 122 -17.18 -1.47 7.06
C PHE A 122 -15.85 -1.99 7.60
N ALA A 123 -15.71 -3.27 7.59
CA ALA A 123 -14.50 -3.96 8.05
C ALA A 123 -13.81 -4.63 6.86
N LEU A 124 -12.50 -4.50 6.84
CA LEU A 124 -11.59 -5.20 5.94
C LEU A 124 -10.72 -6.12 6.77
N CYS A 125 -10.49 -7.32 6.30
CA CYS A 125 -9.50 -8.22 6.87
C CYS A 125 -8.65 -8.75 5.72
N SER A 126 -7.34 -8.50 5.77
CA SER A 126 -6.41 -9.06 4.81
C SER A 126 -5.58 -10.15 5.47
N GLY A 127 -5.58 -11.34 4.89
CA GLY A 127 -4.72 -12.46 5.31
C GLY A 127 -3.27 -12.31 4.84
N LEU A 128 -3.00 -11.34 3.94
CA LEU A 128 -1.68 -11.06 3.39
C LEU A 128 -1.32 -9.60 3.65
N CYS A 129 -0.04 -9.32 3.85
CA CYS A 129 0.46 -7.96 3.92
C CYS A 129 0.42 -7.30 2.54
N GLY A 130 0.57 -5.98 2.49
CA GLY A 130 0.60 -5.23 1.24
C GLY A 130 -0.11 -3.88 1.33
N TYR A 131 -0.15 -3.18 0.21
CA TYR A 131 -0.79 -1.89 0.11
C TYR A 131 -2.19 -2.03 -0.46
N LEU A 132 -3.21 -1.85 0.40
CA LEU A 132 -4.61 -1.95 0.01
C LEU A 132 -5.11 -0.62 -0.55
N ARG A 133 -5.67 -0.68 -1.77
CA ARG A 133 -6.41 0.40 -2.39
C ARG A 133 -7.88 0.04 -2.41
N ALA A 134 -8.69 0.82 -1.70
CA ALA A 134 -10.14 0.73 -1.71
C ALA A 134 -10.71 1.83 -2.60
N GLU A 135 -11.42 1.48 -3.64
CA GLU A 135 -12.03 2.42 -4.59
C GLU A 135 -13.51 2.10 -4.82
N THR A 136 -14.33 3.13 -5.03
CA THR A 136 -15.72 2.92 -5.38
C THR A 136 -15.83 2.49 -6.85
N GLU A 137 -16.17 1.22 -7.11
CA GLU A 137 -16.38 0.65 -8.44
C GLU A 137 -17.72 1.11 -9.02
N ARG A 138 -18.76 1.11 -8.19
CA ARG A 138 -20.12 1.42 -8.62
C ARG A 138 -20.94 2.03 -7.50
N VAL A 139 -21.63 3.13 -7.81
CA VAL A 139 -22.58 3.80 -6.92
C VAL A 139 -23.94 3.84 -7.58
N VAL A 140 -24.95 3.33 -6.86
CA VAL A 140 -26.32 3.22 -7.36
C VAL A 140 -27.27 3.77 -6.30
N LEU A 141 -28.05 4.78 -6.69
CA LEU A 141 -29.16 5.26 -5.91
C LEU A 141 -30.41 4.46 -6.30
N THR A 142 -31.30 4.20 -5.37
CA THR A 142 -32.59 3.58 -5.67
C THR A 142 -33.72 4.55 -5.38
N ASP A 143 -34.87 4.32 -6.01
CA ASP A 143 -36.12 4.92 -5.61
C ASP A 143 -36.53 4.44 -4.20
N TRP A 144 -37.57 5.01 -3.62
CA TRP A 144 -38.02 4.72 -2.26
C TRP A 144 -38.47 3.24 -2.06
N LEU A 145 -38.96 2.61 -3.11
CA LEU A 145 -39.34 1.18 -3.10
C LEU A 145 -38.17 0.26 -3.44
N GLY A 146 -37.07 0.80 -3.99
CA GLY A 146 -35.89 0.05 -4.36
C GLY A 146 -36.00 -0.70 -5.70
N PHE A 147 -36.88 -0.25 -6.63
CA PHE A 147 -37.09 -0.91 -7.92
C PHE A 147 -36.23 -0.33 -9.02
N LEU A 148 -36.13 1.00 -9.07
CA LEU A 148 -35.53 1.73 -10.18
C LEU A 148 -34.14 2.25 -9.79
N PRO A 149 -33.06 1.65 -10.33
CA PRO A 149 -31.71 2.08 -10.01
C PRO A 149 -31.31 3.30 -10.85
N VAL A 150 -30.67 4.28 -10.21
CA VAL A 150 -30.07 5.45 -10.85
C VAL A 150 -28.56 5.40 -10.59
N ARG A 151 -27.76 5.35 -11.66
CA ARG A 151 -26.29 5.32 -11.53
C ARG A 151 -25.74 6.71 -11.18
N CYS A 152 -24.82 6.74 -10.23
CA CYS A 152 -24.04 7.90 -9.87
C CYS A 152 -22.59 7.70 -10.33
N ARG A 153 -21.96 8.76 -10.85
CA ARG A 153 -20.57 8.69 -11.39
C ARG A 153 -19.51 9.14 -10.38
N GLN A 154 -19.92 9.43 -9.16
CA GLN A 154 -18.97 9.85 -8.11
C GLN A 154 -18.04 8.70 -7.73
N LYS A 155 -16.77 9.04 -7.52
CA LYS A 155 -15.73 8.11 -7.10
C LYS A 155 -15.11 8.59 -5.79
N ALA A 156 -14.72 7.66 -4.96
CA ALA A 156 -13.93 7.89 -3.77
C ALA A 156 -12.87 6.79 -3.68
N GLU A 157 -11.71 7.14 -3.17
CA GLU A 157 -10.58 6.24 -3.00
C GLU A 157 -9.99 6.45 -1.60
N ALA A 158 -9.56 5.37 -0.97
CA ALA A 158 -8.78 5.39 0.24
C ALA A 158 -7.72 4.28 0.18
N LYS A 159 -6.64 4.48 0.91
CA LYS A 159 -5.48 3.59 0.90
C LYS A 159 -5.09 3.26 2.33
N THR A 160 -4.55 2.06 2.54
CA THR A 160 -4.00 1.62 3.82
C THR A 160 -2.89 0.61 3.57
N ALA A 161 -1.83 0.66 4.36
CA ALA A 161 -0.77 -0.34 4.32
C ALA A 161 -1.04 -1.41 5.39
N VAL A 162 -1.16 -2.66 4.99
CA VAL A 162 -1.18 -3.81 5.89
C VAL A 162 0.25 -4.25 6.11
N LEU A 163 0.77 -3.94 7.27
CA LEU A 163 2.16 -4.23 7.62
C LEU A 163 2.39 -5.74 7.75
N PRO A 164 3.56 -6.24 7.33
CA PRO A 164 3.96 -7.62 7.52
C PRO A 164 4.11 -7.93 9.02
N GLU A 165 3.87 -9.19 9.39
CA GLU A 165 4.21 -9.67 10.72
C GLU A 165 5.71 -9.95 10.78
N THR A 166 6.35 -9.46 11.82
CA THR A 166 7.76 -9.75 12.07
C THR A 166 7.90 -10.95 13.01
N PHE A 167 8.93 -11.73 12.80
CA PHE A 167 9.26 -12.90 13.60
C PHE A 167 10.73 -12.84 14.07
N ALA A 168 11.06 -13.55 15.13
CA ALA A 168 12.41 -13.57 15.65
C ALA A 168 13.37 -14.24 14.66
N VAL A 169 14.42 -13.51 14.28
CA VAL A 169 15.51 -13.96 13.43
C VAL A 169 16.80 -13.81 14.25
N GLU A 170 17.57 -14.87 14.39
CA GLU A 170 18.93 -14.78 14.90
C GLU A 170 19.86 -14.48 13.72
N LEU A 171 20.35 -13.26 13.69
CA LEU A 171 21.24 -12.78 12.65
C LEU A 171 22.69 -12.80 13.20
N ILE A 172 23.53 -13.67 12.67
CA ILE A 172 24.96 -13.64 12.93
C ILE A 172 25.62 -12.96 11.74
N VAL A 173 25.95 -11.68 11.90
CA VAL A 173 26.73 -10.96 10.90
C VAL A 173 28.20 -11.31 11.10
N ASP A 174 28.78 -12.01 10.13
CA ASP A 174 30.21 -12.32 10.17
C ASP A 174 31.02 -11.03 9.92
N SER A 175 31.55 -10.47 11.00
CA SER A 175 32.35 -9.24 10.96
C SER A 175 33.75 -9.43 10.33
N THR A 176 34.12 -10.68 10.03
CA THR A 176 35.43 -10.99 9.42
C THR A 176 35.44 -10.71 7.92
N ALA A 177 34.27 -10.50 7.31
CA ALA A 177 34.13 -10.15 5.90
C ALA A 177 34.16 -8.64 5.62
N ALA A 178 34.50 -7.81 6.60
CA ALA A 178 34.75 -6.41 6.32
C ALA A 178 35.94 -6.31 5.36
N PRO A 179 35.81 -5.73 4.18
CA PRO A 179 36.97 -5.39 3.36
C PRO A 179 37.90 -4.53 4.20
N ASP A 180 39.19 -4.72 3.98
CA ASP A 180 40.27 -4.07 4.73
C ASP A 180 39.90 -2.63 5.11
N ALA A 181 39.99 -2.33 6.41
CA ALA A 181 39.54 -1.07 7.02
C ALA A 181 40.36 0.17 6.59
N GLU A 182 41.19 0.05 5.55
CA GLU A 182 42.08 1.10 5.04
C GLU A 182 41.55 1.85 3.83
N GLU A 183 40.48 1.37 3.15
CA GLU A 183 39.80 2.13 2.09
C GLU A 183 38.40 2.52 2.53
N GLU A 184 38.30 3.67 3.19
CA GLU A 184 37.02 4.35 3.41
C GLU A 184 36.48 4.80 2.04
N SER A 185 35.57 4.04 1.47
CA SER A 185 34.85 4.49 0.28
C SER A 185 33.66 5.37 0.69
N TYR A 186 33.42 6.45 -0.04
CA TYR A 186 32.37 7.43 0.23
C TYR A 186 31.30 7.39 -0.86
N ALA A 187 30.03 7.61 -0.48
CA ALA A 187 28.92 7.64 -1.43
C ALA A 187 29.09 8.80 -2.42
N PRO A 188 29.11 8.54 -3.75
CA PRO A 188 29.37 9.57 -4.75
C PRO A 188 28.20 10.53 -4.98
N ASP A 189 26.99 10.21 -4.47
CA ASP A 189 25.73 10.88 -4.79
C ASP A 189 24.99 11.43 -3.57
N LYS A 190 25.54 11.29 -2.35
CA LYS A 190 24.89 11.75 -1.11
C LYS A 190 25.87 12.44 -0.18
N SER A 191 25.43 13.59 0.35
CA SER A 191 26.09 14.23 1.48
C SER A 191 25.85 13.44 2.77
N GLY A 192 26.83 13.44 3.67
CA GLY A 192 26.82 12.75 4.94
C GLY A 192 27.29 13.61 6.09
N PHE A 193 27.92 13.00 7.08
CA PHE A 193 28.36 13.66 8.30
C PHE A 193 29.87 13.53 8.56
N ASP A 194 30.60 12.79 7.73
CA ASP A 194 32.04 12.60 7.90
C ASP A 194 32.82 13.75 7.22
N MET A 195 33.49 14.55 8.05
CA MET A 195 34.28 15.70 7.64
C MET A 195 35.71 15.34 7.19
N SER A 196 36.11 14.07 7.29
CA SER A 196 37.42 13.61 6.83
C SER A 196 37.55 13.69 5.31
N GLU A 197 36.40 13.55 4.61
CA GLU A 197 36.31 13.74 3.17
C GLU A 197 35.16 14.68 2.78
N ILE A 198 35.36 15.44 1.73
CA ILE A 198 34.42 16.48 1.26
C ILE A 198 33.64 15.87 0.09
N TYR A 199 32.33 15.73 0.24
CA TYR A 199 31.42 15.31 -0.81
C TYR A 199 31.39 16.32 -1.96
N GLN A 200 31.11 17.61 -1.62
CA GLN A 200 31.12 18.69 -2.59
C GLN A 200 31.35 20.05 -1.93
N LEU A 201 31.72 21.00 -2.75
CA LEU A 201 31.82 22.41 -2.38
C LEU A 201 30.67 23.18 -3.02
N ARG A 202 29.83 23.82 -2.23
CA ARG A 202 28.73 24.65 -2.70
C ARG A 202 28.75 26.05 -2.02
N GLU A 203 27.95 26.94 -2.52
CA GLU A 203 27.76 28.22 -1.82
C GLU A 203 27.07 28.04 -0.48
N TYR A 204 27.48 28.79 0.51
CA TYR A 204 26.89 28.80 1.85
C TYR A 204 25.44 29.31 1.80
N VAL A 205 24.55 28.64 2.45
CA VAL A 205 23.14 29.06 2.63
C VAL A 205 22.93 29.41 4.11
N PRO A 206 22.21 30.51 4.46
CA PRO A 206 21.89 30.82 5.84
C PRO A 206 21.20 29.66 6.54
N GLY A 207 21.82 29.14 7.62
CA GLY A 207 21.39 27.93 8.35
C GLY A 207 22.46 26.84 8.35
N ASP A 208 23.41 26.86 7.43
CA ASP A 208 24.53 25.93 7.42
C ASP A 208 25.48 26.17 8.61
N PRO A 209 26.11 25.13 9.17
CA PRO A 209 27.08 25.26 10.25
C PRO A 209 28.31 26.04 9.81
N THR A 210 28.60 27.17 10.44
CA THR A 210 29.74 28.04 10.10
C THR A 210 31.11 27.35 10.25
N LYS A 211 31.21 26.29 11.04
CA LYS A 211 32.43 25.48 11.20
C LYS A 211 32.85 24.76 9.92
N GLN A 212 31.91 24.55 8.99
CA GLN A 212 32.14 23.84 7.73
C GLN A 212 32.41 24.78 6.56
N ILE A 213 32.61 26.08 6.81
CA ILE A 213 32.99 27.04 5.78
C ILE A 213 34.46 26.81 5.39
N HIS A 214 34.71 26.78 4.08
CA HIS A 214 36.06 26.67 3.51
C HIS A 214 36.69 28.06 3.38
N TRP A 215 37.13 28.66 4.49
CA TRP A 215 37.61 30.04 4.56
C TRP A 215 38.66 30.41 3.49
N LYS A 216 39.63 29.54 3.25
CA LYS A 216 40.67 29.77 2.25
C LYS A 216 40.14 29.88 0.81
N LEU A 217 39.11 29.09 0.48
CA LEU A 217 38.50 29.13 -0.86
C LEU A 217 37.51 30.29 -0.96
N SER A 218 36.82 30.58 0.11
CA SER A 218 35.88 31.69 0.20
C SER A 218 36.55 33.03 0.00
N GLU A 219 37.74 33.23 0.58
CA GLU A 219 38.53 34.42 0.39
C GLU A 219 39.03 34.59 -1.07
N LYS A 220 39.36 33.46 -1.73
CA LYS A 220 39.82 33.50 -3.12
C LYS A 220 38.69 33.76 -4.12
N LEU A 221 37.48 33.32 -3.82
CA LEU A 221 36.32 33.44 -4.71
C LEU A 221 35.40 34.61 -4.35
N ASP A 222 35.66 35.31 -3.27
CA ASP A 222 34.83 36.39 -2.72
C ASP A 222 33.39 35.99 -2.43
N THR A 223 33.16 34.70 -2.18
CA THR A 223 31.87 34.11 -1.84
C THR A 223 32.06 33.04 -0.76
N LEU A 224 31.11 32.93 0.19
CA LEU A 224 31.21 31.92 1.23
C LEU A 224 30.99 30.54 0.65
N ILE A 225 31.99 29.68 0.73
CA ILE A 225 31.93 28.28 0.25
C ILE A 225 31.77 27.33 1.43
N PHE A 226 30.75 26.50 1.36
CA PHE A 226 30.43 25.48 2.33
C PHE A 226 30.98 24.10 1.90
N ARG A 227 31.61 23.40 2.84
CA ARG A 227 32.08 22.01 2.66
C ARG A 227 31.03 21.07 3.10
N GLU A 228 30.42 20.38 2.16
CA GLU A 228 29.48 19.27 2.45
C GLU A 228 30.28 18.00 2.77
N ALA A 229 30.00 17.42 3.93
CA ALA A 229 30.64 16.21 4.40
C ALA A 229 30.25 15.00 3.56
N SER A 230 31.12 14.00 3.40
CA SER A 230 30.86 12.76 2.73
C SER A 230 30.16 11.75 3.64
N LEU A 231 29.44 10.80 3.03
CA LEU A 231 28.85 9.67 3.72
C LEU A 231 29.79 8.46 3.60
N PRO A 232 30.43 8.00 4.71
CA PRO A 232 31.29 6.83 4.68
C PRO A 232 30.45 5.58 4.37
N VAL A 233 30.80 4.87 3.30
CA VAL A 233 30.07 3.70 2.79
C VAL A 233 30.63 2.40 3.38
N SER A 234 31.87 2.40 3.85
CA SER A 234 32.57 1.21 4.36
C SER A 234 31.87 0.49 5.53
N ARG A 235 30.88 1.14 6.18
CA ARG A 235 30.04 0.55 7.24
C ARG A 235 28.56 0.43 6.87
N SER A 236 28.15 0.79 5.67
CA SER A 236 26.76 0.75 5.25
C SER A 236 26.37 -0.66 4.79
N MET A 237 25.27 -1.16 5.34
CA MET A 237 24.65 -2.40 4.90
C MET A 237 23.48 -2.08 3.98
N LEU A 238 23.27 -2.91 2.96
CA LEU A 238 22.09 -2.83 2.10
C LEU A 238 21.23 -4.07 2.30
N LEU A 239 20.00 -3.92 2.78
CA LEU A 239 18.98 -4.94 2.71
C LEU A 239 18.17 -4.70 1.43
N TYR A 240 18.32 -5.57 0.46
CA TYR A 240 17.73 -5.39 -0.87
C TYR A 240 16.68 -6.45 -1.17
N TRP A 241 15.44 -6.04 -1.46
CA TRP A 241 14.40 -6.93 -1.92
C TRP A 241 14.21 -6.80 -3.44
N GLU A 242 14.56 -7.86 -4.16
CA GLU A 242 14.38 -7.96 -5.60
C GLU A 242 12.91 -8.27 -5.94
N LYS A 243 12.27 -7.42 -6.73
CA LYS A 243 10.86 -7.53 -7.12
C LYS A 243 10.65 -7.80 -8.62
N ASN A 244 11.70 -8.00 -9.40
CA ASN A 244 11.60 -8.27 -10.84
C ASN A 244 11.29 -9.75 -11.14
N SER A 245 11.06 -10.57 -10.13
CA SER A 245 10.63 -11.95 -10.28
C SER A 245 9.13 -12.11 -10.10
N ALA A 246 8.47 -12.87 -10.97
CA ALA A 246 7.07 -13.20 -10.81
C ALA A 246 6.85 -14.05 -9.55
N CYS A 247 5.98 -13.59 -8.66
CA CYS A 247 5.69 -14.22 -7.38
C CYS A 247 4.21 -14.54 -7.24
N THR A 248 3.92 -15.66 -6.60
CA THR A 248 2.57 -15.92 -6.09
C THR A 248 2.27 -14.98 -4.92
N PRO A 249 0.98 -14.72 -4.61
CA PRO A 249 0.60 -13.90 -3.45
C PRO A 249 1.25 -14.34 -2.12
N ALA A 250 1.35 -15.66 -1.90
CA ALA A 250 1.97 -16.23 -0.70
C ALA A 250 3.49 -16.05 -0.67
N GLU A 251 4.17 -16.12 -1.81
CA GLU A 251 5.62 -15.86 -1.89
C GLU A 251 5.93 -14.38 -1.64
N ALA A 252 5.14 -13.47 -2.23
CA ALA A 252 5.30 -12.03 -2.02
C ALA A 252 5.09 -11.65 -0.54
N ASP A 253 4.08 -12.23 0.10
CA ASP A 253 3.78 -12.04 1.52
C ASP A 253 4.93 -12.56 2.40
N ALA A 254 5.43 -13.78 2.15
CA ALA A 254 6.54 -14.37 2.90
C ALA A 254 7.83 -13.53 2.74
N MET A 255 8.17 -13.10 1.53
CA MET A 255 9.34 -12.24 1.29
C MET A 255 9.21 -10.88 1.98
N ALA A 256 8.01 -10.29 2.02
CA ALA A 256 7.78 -9.06 2.76
C ALA A 256 7.97 -9.24 4.27
N GLU A 257 7.47 -10.34 4.85
CA GLU A 257 7.68 -10.66 6.28
C GLU A 257 9.15 -10.94 6.60
N VAL A 258 9.85 -11.65 5.72
CA VAL A 258 11.30 -11.91 5.85
C VAL A 258 12.08 -10.59 5.80
N THR A 259 11.82 -9.75 4.79
CA THR A 259 12.48 -8.45 4.67
C THR A 259 12.23 -7.56 5.89
N ALA A 260 10.99 -7.49 6.36
CA ALA A 260 10.64 -6.71 7.54
C ALA A 260 11.29 -7.25 8.83
N SER A 261 11.37 -8.58 8.98
CA SER A 261 11.98 -9.21 10.15
C SER A 261 13.50 -9.00 10.18
N LEU A 262 14.17 -9.11 9.03
CA LEU A 262 15.59 -8.80 8.89
C LEU A 262 15.86 -7.32 9.17
N ALA A 263 15.07 -6.42 8.60
CA ALA A 263 15.18 -4.98 8.82
C ALA A 263 14.99 -4.62 10.30
N GLN A 264 13.99 -5.21 10.95
CA GLN A 264 13.75 -5.00 12.38
C GLN A 264 14.94 -5.49 13.21
N LYS A 265 15.46 -6.68 12.92
CA LYS A 265 16.60 -7.26 13.66
C LYS A 265 17.86 -6.41 13.50
N LEU A 266 18.17 -5.93 12.28
CA LEU A 266 19.28 -5.01 12.04
C LEU A 266 19.15 -3.73 12.85
N SER A 267 17.94 -3.15 12.88
CA SER A 267 17.64 -1.93 13.66
C SER A 267 17.78 -2.17 15.17
N GLU A 268 17.31 -3.33 15.69
CA GLU A 268 17.44 -3.72 17.11
C GLU A 268 18.90 -3.90 17.56
N GLU A 269 19.75 -4.40 16.67
CA GLU A 269 21.19 -4.56 16.91
C GLU A 269 22.01 -3.28 16.69
N GLY A 270 21.33 -2.20 16.24
CA GLY A 270 21.96 -0.89 16.06
C GLY A 270 22.80 -0.75 14.79
N TYR A 271 22.60 -1.64 13.80
CA TYR A 271 23.24 -1.47 12.49
C TYR A 271 22.59 -0.34 11.70
N SER A 272 23.41 0.53 11.12
CA SER A 272 22.97 1.48 10.10
C SER A 272 22.86 0.77 8.75
N PHE A 273 21.67 0.77 8.15
CA PHE A 273 21.45 0.11 6.86
C PHE A 273 20.51 0.88 5.97
N PHE A 274 20.57 0.57 4.69
CA PHE A 274 19.61 1.03 3.70
C PHE A 274 18.67 -0.09 3.31
N LEU A 275 17.39 0.23 3.18
CA LEU A 275 16.41 -0.68 2.63
C LEU A 275 16.23 -0.34 1.15
N GLY A 276 16.56 -1.31 0.29
CA GLY A 276 16.48 -1.17 -1.16
C GLY A 276 15.44 -2.08 -1.78
N TRP A 277 14.81 -1.61 -2.84
CA TRP A 277 13.93 -2.43 -3.70
C TRP A 277 13.88 -1.84 -5.10
N ASN A 278 13.37 -2.62 -6.04
CA ASN A 278 13.17 -2.17 -7.41
C ASN A 278 11.68 -2.15 -7.78
N GLU A 279 11.34 -1.23 -8.67
CA GLU A 279 10.06 -1.15 -9.37
C GLU A 279 10.33 -1.10 -10.88
N GLY A 280 10.37 -2.28 -11.51
CA GLY A 280 10.90 -2.41 -12.86
C GLY A 280 12.38 -2.01 -12.90
N GLU A 281 12.72 -1.03 -13.72
CA GLU A 281 14.09 -0.49 -13.85
C GLU A 281 14.44 0.54 -12.75
N ILE A 282 13.44 1.07 -12.04
CA ILE A 282 13.66 2.09 -11.01
C ILE A 282 14.12 1.40 -9.72
N ARG A 283 15.22 1.87 -9.17
CA ARG A 283 15.75 1.43 -7.88
C ARG A 283 15.45 2.45 -6.80
N HIS A 284 14.83 1.98 -5.73
CA HIS A 284 14.54 2.77 -4.56
C HIS A 284 15.49 2.38 -3.44
N ARG A 285 15.97 3.36 -2.68
CA ARG A 285 16.82 3.17 -1.50
C ARG A 285 16.46 4.20 -0.45
N GLU A 286 16.16 3.72 0.75
CA GLU A 286 15.81 4.57 1.87
C GLU A 286 16.65 4.18 3.09
N SER A 287 17.12 5.17 3.84
CA SER A 287 17.84 4.94 5.09
C SER A 287 16.90 4.42 6.17
N ALA A 288 17.33 3.44 6.93
CA ALA A 288 16.59 2.83 8.03
C ALA A 288 17.47 2.71 9.28
N GLU A 289 17.81 3.85 9.87
CA GLU A 289 18.67 3.95 11.07
C GLU A 289 17.91 3.68 12.36
N SER A 290 16.58 3.82 12.34
CA SER A 290 15.73 3.61 13.51
C SER A 290 14.47 2.83 13.18
N SER A 291 13.89 2.18 14.19
CA SER A 291 12.61 1.48 14.06
C SER A 291 11.48 2.41 13.60
N GLU A 292 11.50 3.70 13.95
CA GLU A 292 10.49 4.66 13.52
C GLU A 292 10.59 4.95 12.01
N GLN A 293 11.82 5.11 11.49
CA GLN A 293 12.06 5.25 10.06
C GLN A 293 11.65 4.01 9.29
N LEU A 294 11.93 2.81 9.81
CA LEU A 294 11.50 1.56 9.22
C LEU A 294 9.97 1.50 9.03
N PHE A 295 9.18 1.90 10.02
CA PHE A 295 7.72 1.96 9.90
C PHE A 295 7.23 2.97 8.86
N THR A 296 8.03 3.98 8.52
CA THR A 296 7.72 4.95 7.46
C THR A 296 8.07 4.40 6.07
N VAL A 297 9.15 3.65 5.96
CA VAL A 297 9.65 3.09 4.69
C VAL A 297 8.89 1.83 4.27
N LEU A 298 8.50 0.96 5.21
CA LEU A 298 7.78 -0.28 4.90
C LEU A 298 6.50 -0.07 4.05
N PRO A 299 5.63 0.91 4.30
CA PRO A 299 4.49 1.17 3.43
C PRO A 299 4.86 1.51 1.99
N GLU A 300 5.97 2.21 1.76
CA GLU A 300 6.45 2.53 0.40
C GLU A 300 6.92 1.26 -0.32
N LEU A 301 7.68 0.42 0.38
CA LEU A 301 8.08 -0.89 -0.11
C LEU A 301 6.87 -1.73 -0.58
N LEU A 302 5.76 -1.73 0.18
CA LEU A 302 4.57 -2.52 -0.11
C LEU A 302 3.72 -2.00 -1.27
N LYS A 303 3.96 -0.78 -1.77
CA LYS A 303 3.26 -0.22 -2.94
C LYS A 303 3.63 -0.89 -4.26
N CYS A 304 4.83 -1.47 -4.33
CA CYS A 304 5.35 -2.06 -5.57
C CYS A 304 5.00 -3.54 -5.63
N ARG A 305 4.45 -3.98 -6.75
CA ARG A 305 4.12 -5.39 -7.01
C ARG A 305 5.33 -6.10 -7.60
N PRO A 306 5.73 -7.28 -7.07
CA PRO A 306 6.66 -8.15 -7.75
C PRO A 306 6.10 -8.59 -9.11
N ALA A 307 6.85 -8.35 -10.19
CA ALA A 307 6.43 -8.66 -11.55
C ALA A 307 7.65 -9.14 -12.35
N ALA A 308 7.44 -9.97 -13.39
CA ALA A 308 8.52 -10.37 -14.25
C ALA A 308 9.14 -9.13 -14.94
N GLY A 309 10.43 -8.97 -14.80
CA GLY A 309 11.23 -7.88 -15.36
C GLY A 309 12.66 -8.36 -15.63
N GLU A 310 13.58 -7.45 -15.88
CA GLU A 310 15.00 -7.76 -15.93
C GLU A 310 15.49 -8.23 -14.58
N GLU A 311 16.24 -9.32 -14.55
CA GLU A 311 16.82 -9.88 -13.32
C GLU A 311 17.80 -8.88 -12.71
N ALA A 312 17.90 -8.90 -11.38
CA ALA A 312 18.85 -8.07 -10.67
C ALA A 312 20.29 -8.50 -11.02
N ASP A 313 21.11 -7.54 -11.42
CA ASP A 313 22.54 -7.72 -11.60
C ASP A 313 23.27 -7.25 -10.34
N CYS A 314 24.18 -8.10 -9.83
CA CYS A 314 25.01 -7.75 -8.69
C CYS A 314 25.80 -6.47 -8.92
N ALA A 315 26.36 -6.27 -10.11
CA ALA A 315 27.12 -5.06 -10.44
C ALA A 315 26.27 -3.81 -10.27
N GLY A 316 25.00 -3.87 -10.66
CA GLY A 316 24.06 -2.78 -10.46
C GLY A 316 23.61 -2.60 -9.01
N ILE A 317 23.55 -3.66 -8.20
CA ILE A 317 23.19 -3.56 -6.77
C ILE A 317 24.36 -2.96 -5.98
N PHE A 318 25.58 -3.45 -6.22
CA PHE A 318 26.80 -3.01 -5.52
C PHE A 318 27.38 -1.74 -6.09
N GLY A 319 27.39 -1.58 -7.46
CA GLY A 319 28.17 -0.57 -8.17
C GLY A 319 27.83 0.89 -7.87
N GLU A 320 26.63 1.17 -7.40
CA GLU A 320 26.20 2.56 -7.12
C GLU A 320 26.46 3.00 -5.67
N GLY A 321 27.02 2.17 -4.79
CA GLY A 321 27.11 2.54 -3.38
C GLY A 321 28.32 2.07 -2.60
N GLY A 322 29.15 1.15 -3.12
CA GLY A 322 30.31 0.64 -2.35
C GLY A 322 29.91 -0.01 -1.02
N TRP A 323 28.85 -0.82 -1.02
CA TRP A 323 28.31 -1.43 0.20
C TRP A 323 29.30 -2.42 0.82
N GLY A 324 29.49 -2.34 2.13
CA GLY A 324 30.31 -3.32 2.86
C GLY A 324 29.64 -4.68 2.93
N LYS A 325 28.32 -4.73 3.05
CA LYS A 325 27.52 -5.96 3.08
C LYS A 325 26.18 -5.75 2.40
N VAL A 326 25.77 -6.70 1.57
CA VAL A 326 24.43 -6.73 0.96
C VAL A 326 23.69 -7.99 1.41
N ILE A 327 22.50 -7.79 1.96
CA ILE A 327 21.56 -8.86 2.28
C ILE A 327 20.50 -8.84 1.17
N PHE A 328 20.53 -9.83 0.30
CA PHE A 328 19.64 -9.93 -0.85
C PHE A 328 18.45 -10.83 -0.51
N VAL A 329 17.23 -10.34 -0.73
CA VAL A 329 15.98 -11.11 -0.61
C VAL A 329 15.34 -11.22 -2.00
N GLY A 330 15.11 -12.44 -2.50
CA GLY A 330 14.57 -12.67 -3.82
C GLY A 330 14.16 -14.11 -4.08
N LYS A 331 13.84 -14.43 -5.33
CA LYS A 331 13.54 -15.82 -5.75
C LYS A 331 14.75 -16.53 -6.33
N LYS A 332 15.65 -15.82 -6.94
CA LYS A 332 16.82 -16.33 -7.64
C LYS A 332 18.04 -15.54 -7.21
N LEU A 333 19.16 -16.21 -7.16
CA LEU A 333 20.43 -15.56 -6.90
C LEU A 333 20.72 -14.58 -8.06
N PRO A 334 21.13 -13.33 -7.76
CA PRO A 334 21.44 -12.36 -8.82
C PRO A 334 22.66 -12.77 -9.63
N ASP A 335 22.69 -12.39 -10.90
CA ASP A 335 23.81 -12.67 -11.78
C ASP A 335 25.10 -12.00 -11.27
N GLY A 336 26.21 -12.72 -11.33
CA GLY A 336 27.50 -12.25 -10.81
C GLY A 336 27.69 -12.39 -9.30
N ALA A 337 26.78 -13.03 -8.57
CA ALA A 337 26.85 -13.21 -7.11
C ALA A 337 28.15 -13.88 -6.61
N GLU A 338 28.72 -14.78 -7.43
CA GLU A 338 29.94 -15.53 -7.07
C GLU A 338 31.17 -14.62 -6.89
N GLN A 339 31.17 -13.46 -7.53
CA GLN A 339 32.29 -12.50 -7.49
C GLN A 339 32.36 -11.77 -6.14
N TYR A 340 31.24 -11.66 -5.42
CA TYR A 340 31.13 -10.88 -4.18
C TYR A 340 31.30 -11.71 -2.91
N GLY A 341 31.33 -13.06 -3.03
CA GLY A 341 31.62 -13.95 -1.92
C GLY A 341 30.87 -13.61 -0.63
N ALA A 342 31.62 -13.36 0.45
CA ALA A 342 31.06 -13.05 1.76
C ALA A 342 30.39 -11.68 1.87
N ALA A 343 30.62 -10.75 0.95
CA ALA A 343 29.96 -9.44 0.95
C ALA A 343 28.47 -9.52 0.54
N LEU A 344 28.06 -10.61 -0.14
CA LEU A 344 26.69 -10.86 -0.53
C LEU A 344 26.12 -12.05 0.24
N SER A 345 25.07 -11.83 1.02
CA SER A 345 24.27 -12.89 1.62
C SER A 345 22.89 -12.92 0.99
N ALA A 346 22.45 -14.11 0.58
CA ALA A 346 21.19 -14.28 -0.15
C ALA A 346 20.17 -15.06 0.68
N VAL A 347 18.96 -14.51 0.78
CA VAL A 347 17.80 -15.14 1.40
C VAL A 347 16.75 -15.38 0.32
N LEU A 348 16.64 -16.65 -0.13
CA LEU A 348 15.94 -16.99 -1.35
C LEU A 348 14.63 -17.74 -1.09
N CYS A 349 13.54 -17.25 -1.69
CA CYS A 349 12.25 -17.93 -1.72
C CYS A 349 12.25 -19.02 -2.79
N ALA A 350 13.00 -20.10 -2.57
CA ALA A 350 13.19 -21.23 -3.47
C ALA A 350 13.41 -22.53 -2.71
N ALA A 351 13.36 -23.64 -3.42
CA ALA A 351 13.75 -24.93 -2.87
C ALA A 351 15.29 -25.03 -2.81
N GLY A 352 15.82 -25.32 -1.63
CA GLY A 352 17.25 -25.46 -1.40
C GLY A 352 17.58 -25.81 0.04
N GLU A 353 18.85 -26.16 0.29
CA GLU A 353 19.40 -26.33 1.64
C GLU A 353 20.13 -25.05 2.07
N THR A 354 19.97 -24.67 3.33
CA THR A 354 20.62 -23.47 3.85
C THR A 354 22.11 -23.70 4.01
N GLU A 355 22.90 -22.84 3.42
CA GLU A 355 24.35 -22.81 3.46
C GLU A 355 24.84 -21.47 4.06
N PRO A 356 26.06 -21.35 4.53
CA PRO A 356 26.63 -20.07 4.94
C PRO A 356 26.52 -19.04 3.83
N GLY A 357 25.96 -17.87 4.12
CA GLY A 357 25.69 -16.80 3.15
C GLY A 357 24.53 -17.06 2.18
N ARG A 358 23.85 -18.23 2.24
CA ARG A 358 22.67 -18.54 1.40
C ARG A 358 21.62 -19.25 2.24
N ALA A 359 20.49 -18.61 2.45
CA ALA A 359 19.35 -19.20 3.14
C ALA A 359 18.18 -19.43 2.18
N TYR A 360 17.57 -20.61 2.25
CA TYR A 360 16.44 -20.97 1.40
C TYR A 360 15.20 -21.19 2.23
N PHE A 361 14.05 -20.66 1.77
CA PHE A 361 12.78 -20.81 2.45
C PHE A 361 11.62 -20.97 1.45
N SER A 362 10.49 -21.40 1.95
CA SER A 362 9.21 -21.43 1.21
C SER A 362 8.12 -20.76 2.02
N PRO A 363 6.99 -20.35 1.42
CA PRO A 363 5.89 -19.70 2.12
C PRO A 363 5.32 -20.47 3.32
N GLY A 364 5.52 -21.81 3.35
CA GLY A 364 5.03 -22.65 4.45
C GLY A 364 6.01 -22.85 5.61
N ASN A 365 7.29 -22.50 5.47
CA ASN A 365 8.32 -22.86 6.46
C ASN A 365 9.32 -21.74 6.80
N TYR A 366 9.17 -20.54 6.21
CA TYR A 366 10.15 -19.46 6.38
C TYR A 366 10.40 -19.07 7.84
N ARG A 367 9.35 -19.04 8.69
CA ARG A 367 9.49 -18.70 10.12
C ARG A 367 10.34 -19.70 10.91
N GLN A 368 10.35 -20.96 10.51
CA GLN A 368 11.15 -22.01 11.17
C GLN A 368 12.58 -22.09 10.60
N LYS A 369 12.71 -22.01 9.27
CA LYS A 369 14.02 -22.12 8.61
C LYS A 369 14.92 -20.91 8.86
N LEU A 370 14.33 -19.73 9.06
CA LEU A 370 15.08 -18.49 9.21
C LEU A 370 15.31 -18.08 10.69
N GLN A 371 15.07 -18.96 11.65
CA GLN A 371 15.34 -18.70 13.07
C GLN A 371 16.83 -18.55 13.39
N GLY A 372 17.73 -19.15 12.60
CA GLY A 372 19.17 -19.01 12.77
C GLY A 372 19.84 -18.85 11.39
N ILE A 373 20.07 -17.62 10.97
CA ILE A 373 20.73 -17.31 9.70
C ILE A 373 22.12 -16.74 9.99
N VAL A 374 23.13 -17.35 9.41
CA VAL A 374 24.47 -16.77 9.33
C VAL A 374 24.56 -15.96 8.05
N ILE A 375 24.72 -14.64 8.17
CA ILE A 375 24.79 -13.70 7.05
C ILE A 375 26.13 -13.00 7.04
#